data_085406b9d676cb76c0864c38189bfb44
#
_entry.id   085406b9d676cb76c0864c38189bfb44
#
_cell.length_a   1.000
_cell.length_b   1.000
_cell.length_c   1.000
_cell.angle_alpha   90.00
_cell.angle_beta   90.00
_cell.angle_gamma   90.00
#
_symmetry.space_group_name_H-M   'P 1'
#
loop_
_entity.id
_entity.type
_entity.pdbx_description
1 polymer ?
#
loop_
_entity_poly.entity_id
_entity_poly.type
_entity_poly.pdbx_seq_one_letter_code
_entity_poly.pdbx_strand_id
1 'polypeptide(L)'
;MNLPAHVKIGGIEYAVVSKGKINEGAWGYADYYNSVIYIRRGISSQKQRQTLIDVVVQAMMFEAVLDDCCIDNSIAVSLGDMLDNVLADNKLEEMYYR
;
A
#
# COMPACT_ATOMS: atom_id res chain seq x y z
N MET A 1 -13.67 3.27 11.15
CA MET A 1 -13.50 2.47 9.94
C MET A 1 -12.29 1.58 10.07
N ASN A 2 -12.45 0.32 9.73
CA ASN A 2 -11.36 -0.63 9.84
C ASN A 2 -10.54 -0.69 8.55
N LEU A 3 -9.25 -0.94 8.72
CA LEU A 3 -8.39 -1.17 7.58
C LEU A 3 -8.72 -2.53 6.94
N PRO A 4 -8.50 -2.68 5.64
CA PRO A 4 -8.65 -3.99 5.02
C PRO A 4 -7.62 -4.97 5.59
N ALA A 5 -7.95 -6.25 5.58
CA ALA A 5 -7.03 -7.28 6.08
C ALA A 5 -5.93 -7.59 5.05
N HIS A 6 -6.21 -7.40 3.78
CA HIS A 6 -5.27 -7.68 2.70
C HIS A 6 -5.43 -6.64 1.61
N VAL A 7 -4.34 -6.38 0.89
CA VAL A 7 -4.32 -5.49 -0.27
C VAL A 7 -3.53 -6.18 -1.37
N LYS A 8 -4.11 -6.27 -2.55
CA LYS A 8 -3.45 -6.90 -3.69
C LYS A 8 -2.75 -5.84 -4.52
N ILE A 9 -1.46 -5.98 -4.70
CA ILE A 9 -0.62 -5.01 -5.41
C ILE A 9 0.21 -5.75 -6.44
N GLY A 10 -0.01 -5.45 -7.72
CA GLY A 10 0.74 -6.09 -8.80
C GLY A 10 0.61 -7.61 -8.80
N GLY A 11 -0.53 -8.13 -8.41
CA GLY A 11 -0.75 -9.57 -8.35
C GLY A 11 -0.29 -10.21 -7.05
N ILE A 12 0.42 -9.47 -6.20
CA ILE A 12 0.91 -9.97 -4.91
C ILE A 12 -0.05 -9.52 -3.82
N GLU A 13 -0.47 -10.45 -2.99
CA GLU A 13 -1.37 -10.14 -1.88
C GLU A 13 -0.56 -9.82 -0.64
N TYR A 14 -0.71 -8.58 -0.18
CA TYR A 14 -0.06 -8.11 1.04
C TYR A 14 -1.04 -8.18 2.20
N ALA A 15 -0.62 -8.77 3.30
CA ALA A 15 -1.41 -8.71 4.53
C ALA A 15 -1.23 -7.33 5.17
N VAL A 16 -2.29 -6.81 5.77
CA VAL A 16 -2.23 -5.53 6.49
C VAL A 16 -2.35 -5.81 7.97
N VAL A 17 -1.34 -5.45 8.74
CA VAL A 17 -1.23 -5.80 10.14
C VAL A 17 -0.98 -4.55 10.98
N SER A 18 -1.72 -4.41 12.09
CA SER A 18 -1.45 -3.36 13.06
C SER A 18 -0.32 -3.80 13.97
N LYS A 19 0.64 -2.90 14.21
CA LYS A 19 1.81 -3.21 15.01
C LYS A 19 2.04 -2.10 16.03
N GLY A 20 2.23 -2.49 17.31
CA GLY A 20 2.40 -1.52 18.38
C GLY A 20 3.72 -0.79 18.34
N LYS A 21 4.81 -1.51 18.01
CA LYS A 21 6.14 -0.92 17.92
C LYS A 21 6.63 -0.92 16.50
N ILE A 22 6.93 0.26 16.01
CA ILE A 22 7.49 0.49 14.69
C ILE A 22 8.65 1.48 14.91
N ASN A 23 9.64 1.46 14.03
CA ASN A 23 10.79 2.36 14.13
C ASN A 23 10.34 3.79 14.35
N GLU A 24 11.13 4.53 15.13
CA GLU A 24 10.82 5.93 15.44
C GLU A 24 10.56 6.74 14.18
N GLY A 25 9.52 7.55 14.24
CA GLY A 25 9.16 8.42 13.13
C GLY A 25 8.38 7.73 12.02
N ALA A 26 8.27 6.42 12.04
CA ALA A 26 7.52 5.70 11.03
C ALA A 26 6.08 5.49 11.48
N TRP A 27 5.14 5.72 10.57
CA TRP A 27 3.73 5.44 10.81
C TRP A 27 3.33 4.08 10.24
N GLY A 28 4.11 3.58 9.27
CA GLY A 28 3.91 2.28 8.69
C GLY A 28 5.03 1.97 7.70
N TYR A 29 5.10 0.70 7.29
CA TYR A 29 6.08 0.29 6.30
C TYR A 29 5.66 -1.03 5.67
N ALA A 30 6.28 -1.36 4.53
CA ALA A 30 6.06 -2.63 3.86
C ALA A 30 7.26 -3.54 4.05
N ASP A 31 6.97 -4.79 4.40
CA ASP A 31 7.96 -5.86 4.39
C ASP A 31 7.79 -6.60 3.07
N TYR A 32 8.61 -6.25 2.09
CA TYR A 32 8.47 -6.80 0.74
C TYR A 32 8.82 -8.28 0.67
N TYR A 33 9.68 -8.72 1.56
CA TYR A 33 10.10 -10.10 1.58
C TYR A 33 8.95 -11.03 1.97
N ASN A 34 8.16 -10.61 2.94
CA ASN A 34 7.05 -11.40 3.45
C ASN A 34 5.69 -10.92 2.96
N SER A 35 5.65 -9.87 2.15
CA SER A 35 4.42 -9.27 1.61
C SER A 35 3.46 -8.88 2.72
N VAL A 36 3.94 -8.07 3.64
CA VAL A 36 3.16 -7.58 4.77
C VAL A 36 3.29 -6.07 4.86
N ILE A 37 2.18 -5.40 5.09
CA ILE A 37 2.13 -3.98 5.37
C ILE A 37 1.84 -3.80 6.85
N TYR A 38 2.71 -3.08 7.54
CA TYR A 38 2.53 -2.78 8.96
C TYR A 38 2.07 -1.34 9.14
N ILE A 39 1.02 -1.14 9.92
CA ILE A 39 0.48 0.18 10.24
C ILE A 39 0.58 0.36 11.75
N ARG A 40 1.09 1.52 12.19
CA ARG A 40 1.25 1.80 13.62
C ARG A 40 -0.09 1.76 14.32
N ARG A 41 -0.14 1.06 15.43
CA ARG A 41 -1.33 0.96 16.27
C ARG A 41 -1.48 2.25 17.08
N GLY A 42 -2.73 2.63 17.36
CA GLY A 42 -2.99 3.76 18.25
C GLY A 42 -3.06 5.12 17.59
N ILE A 43 -2.88 5.20 16.29
CA ILE A 43 -3.07 6.46 15.56
C ILE A 43 -4.52 6.57 15.09
N SER A 44 -4.94 7.80 14.74
CA SER A 44 -6.33 8.02 14.34
C SER A 44 -6.70 7.23 13.10
N SER A 45 -7.99 6.98 12.91
CA SER A 45 -8.47 6.27 11.72
C SER A 45 -8.06 6.99 10.44
N GLN A 46 -8.15 8.30 10.44
CA GLN A 46 -7.73 9.09 9.27
C GLN A 46 -6.25 8.91 8.99
N LYS A 47 -5.43 8.92 10.03
CA LYS A 47 -3.99 8.74 9.87
C LYS A 47 -3.65 7.32 9.42
N GLN A 48 -4.39 6.33 9.90
CA GLN A 48 -4.21 4.96 9.47
C GLN A 48 -4.50 4.81 7.98
N ARG A 49 -5.59 5.42 7.49
CA ARG A 49 -5.91 5.35 6.07
C ARG A 49 -4.85 6.03 5.22
N GLN A 50 -4.41 7.21 5.63
CA GLN A 50 -3.39 7.93 4.91
C GLN A 50 -2.08 7.13 4.86
N THR A 51 -1.70 6.55 5.99
CA THR A 51 -0.49 5.73 6.08
C THR A 51 -0.59 4.52 5.16
N LEU A 52 -1.74 3.85 5.16
CA LEU A 52 -1.93 2.70 4.28
C LEU A 52 -1.73 3.08 2.82
N ILE A 53 -2.33 4.20 2.40
CA ILE A 53 -2.20 4.63 1.00
C ILE A 53 -0.74 4.98 0.68
N ASP A 54 -0.05 5.65 1.60
CA ASP A 54 1.37 5.97 1.38
C ASP A 54 2.21 4.70 1.19
N VAL A 55 1.97 3.70 2.02
CA VAL A 55 2.71 2.43 1.93
C VAL A 55 2.32 1.67 0.66
N VAL A 56 1.04 1.70 0.29
CA VAL A 56 0.59 1.07 -0.95
C VAL A 56 1.28 1.70 -2.15
N VAL A 57 1.41 3.01 -2.18
CA VAL A 57 2.11 3.69 -3.28
C VAL A 57 3.57 3.25 -3.33
N GLN A 58 4.24 3.15 -2.18
CA GLN A 58 5.62 2.67 -2.12
C GLN A 58 5.71 1.23 -2.64
N ALA A 59 4.78 0.37 -2.24
CA ALA A 59 4.76 -1.02 -2.70
C ALA A 59 4.49 -1.10 -4.20
N MET A 60 3.63 -0.23 -4.72
CA MET A 60 3.39 -0.16 -6.16
C MET A 60 4.66 0.19 -6.92
N MET A 61 5.42 1.15 -6.41
CA MET A 61 6.69 1.53 -7.03
C MET A 61 7.67 0.36 -7.01
N PHE A 62 7.75 -0.34 -5.90
CA PHE A 62 8.63 -1.49 -5.77
C PHE A 62 8.26 -2.58 -6.77
N GLU A 63 6.98 -2.94 -6.84
CA GLU A 63 6.53 -3.99 -7.75
C GLU A 63 6.68 -3.58 -9.21
N ALA A 64 6.44 -2.31 -9.52
CA ALA A 64 6.59 -1.82 -10.88
C ALA A 64 8.06 -1.87 -11.34
N VAL A 65 8.99 -1.54 -10.46
CA VAL A 65 10.41 -1.58 -10.79
C VAL A 65 10.90 -3.01 -11.02
N LEU A 66 10.43 -3.94 -10.18
CA LEU A 66 10.79 -5.34 -10.34
C LEU A 66 10.18 -5.95 -11.60
N ASP A 67 8.98 -5.51 -11.94
CA ASP A 67 8.24 -6.07 -13.07
C ASP A 67 8.72 -5.52 -14.41
N ASP A 68 9.21 -4.28 -14.43
CA ASP A 68 9.60 -3.61 -15.65
C ASP A 68 10.87 -2.81 -15.40
N CYS A 69 11.92 -3.12 -16.12
CA CYS A 69 13.19 -2.42 -15.98
C CYS A 69 13.29 -1.13 -16.76
N CYS A 70 12.23 -0.66 -17.38
CA CYS A 70 12.26 0.58 -18.13
C CYS A 70 12.19 1.79 -17.20
N ILE A 71 13.09 2.73 -17.41
CA ILE A 71 13.15 3.97 -16.61
C ILE A 71 12.80 5.12 -17.51
N ASP A 72 11.55 5.35 -17.79
CA ASP A 72 11.10 6.47 -18.59
C ASP A 72 9.60 6.69 -18.35
N ASN A 73 8.91 7.25 -19.32
CA ASN A 73 7.48 7.51 -19.20
C ASN A 73 6.66 6.26 -18.94
N SER A 74 7.18 5.10 -19.26
CA SER A 74 6.45 3.86 -19.05
C SER A 74 6.23 3.57 -17.55
N ILE A 75 7.12 4.06 -16.69
CA ILE A 75 6.94 3.90 -15.24
C ILE A 75 5.67 4.63 -14.79
N ALA A 76 5.45 5.84 -15.26
CA ALA A 76 4.26 6.61 -14.89
C ALA A 76 2.99 5.88 -15.35
N VAL A 77 3.02 5.32 -16.57
CA VAL A 77 1.88 4.57 -17.09
C VAL A 77 1.67 3.30 -16.26
N SER A 78 2.76 2.58 -15.98
CA SER A 78 2.67 1.36 -15.17
C SER A 78 2.12 1.63 -13.79
N LEU A 79 2.55 2.72 -13.15
CA LEU A 79 2.04 3.09 -11.83
C LEU A 79 0.57 3.46 -11.89
N GLY A 80 0.16 4.19 -12.94
CA GLY A 80 -1.23 4.55 -13.11
C GLY A 80 -2.12 3.34 -13.29
N ASP A 81 -1.71 2.41 -14.13
CA ASP A 81 -2.45 1.17 -14.35
C ASP A 81 -2.50 0.34 -13.07
N MET A 82 -1.38 0.27 -12.35
CA MET A 82 -1.33 -0.49 -11.11
C MET A 82 -2.21 0.14 -10.04
N LEU A 83 -2.23 1.46 -9.94
CA LEU A 83 -3.12 2.13 -9.00
C LEU A 83 -4.57 1.83 -9.30
N ASP A 84 -4.95 1.90 -10.58
CA ASP A 84 -6.31 1.58 -11.00
C ASP A 84 -6.68 0.15 -10.59
N ASN A 85 -5.78 -0.80 -10.81
CA ASN A 85 -5.99 -2.18 -10.43
C ASN A 85 -6.11 -2.35 -8.91
N VAL A 86 -5.27 -1.66 -8.15
CA VAL A 86 -5.31 -1.74 -6.69
C VAL A 86 -6.63 -1.20 -6.17
N LEU A 87 -7.07 -0.06 -6.69
CA LEU A 87 -8.34 0.53 -6.27
C LEU A 87 -9.52 -0.38 -6.61
N ALA A 88 -9.52 -0.93 -7.83
CA ALA A 88 -10.61 -1.79 -8.28
C ALA A 88 -10.62 -3.12 -7.53
N ASP A 89 -9.44 -3.74 -7.36
CA ASP A 89 -9.36 -5.06 -6.74
C ASP A 89 -9.66 -5.04 -5.25
N ASN A 90 -9.43 -3.92 -4.58
CA ASN A 90 -9.52 -3.85 -3.12
C ASN A 90 -10.60 -2.89 -2.64
N LYS A 91 -11.25 -2.19 -3.56
CA LYS A 91 -12.29 -1.20 -3.23
C LYS A 91 -11.81 -0.16 -2.24
N LEU A 92 -10.56 0.27 -2.40
CA LEU A 92 -9.96 1.20 -1.45
C LEU A 92 -10.61 2.59 -1.48
N GLU A 93 -11.19 2.97 -2.60
CA GLU A 93 -11.88 4.26 -2.69
C GLU A 93 -13.03 4.36 -1.70
N GLU A 94 -13.58 3.24 -1.28
CA GLU A 94 -14.66 3.26 -0.28
C GLU A 94 -14.20 3.82 1.06
N MET A 95 -12.89 3.78 1.31
CA MET A 95 -12.33 4.32 2.54
C MET A 95 -12.45 5.85 2.61
N TYR A 96 -12.60 6.49 1.48
CA TYR A 96 -12.65 7.95 1.40
C TYR A 96 -14.05 8.52 1.28
N TYR A 97 -15.00 7.70 0.86
CA TYR A 97 -16.35 8.16 0.58
C TYR A 97 -17.35 7.74 1.64
N ARG A 98 -16.87 7.39 2.80
CA ARG A 98 -17.72 6.97 3.91
C ARG A 98 -17.87 8.02 4.96
#